data_fa8537983f9076f57d98ba685a7aeab1
#
_entry.id   fa8537983f9076f57d98ba685a7aeab1
#
_cell.length_a   1.000
_cell.length_b   1.000
_cell.length_c   1.000
_cell.angle_alpha   90.00
_cell.angle_beta   90.00
_cell.angle_gamma   90.00
#
_symmetry.space_group_name_H-M   'P 1'
#
loop_
_entity.id
_entity.type
_entity.pdbx_description
1 polymer ?
#
loop_
_entity_poly.entity_id
_entity_poly.type
_entity_poly.pdbx_seq_one_letter_code
_entity_poly.pdbx_strand_id
1 'polypeptide(L)'
;MKDNLLNKYKAKKTALVKDYDTSQAVNSFTLNGKLAWLDKATRVGLVNSLQIEKSANRDTTTLWLNGEQYILNIDLVLQMLVVLELYAKECYNVTEQHLNNIANETDLNRVYNYNYTKGYPERPAFNV
;
A
#
# COMPACT_ATOMS: atom_id res chain seq x y z
N MET A 1 -16.33 31.49 13.61
CA MET A 1 -17.28 30.58 12.91
C MET A 1 -16.66 29.92 11.68
N LYS A 2 -16.01 30.67 10.80
CA LYS A 2 -15.33 30.12 9.62
C LYS A 2 -14.23 29.12 10.01
N ASP A 3 -13.45 29.42 11.05
CA ASP A 3 -12.35 28.57 11.48
C ASP A 3 -12.85 27.24 12.06
N ASN A 4 -13.98 27.25 12.78
CA ASN A 4 -14.59 26.01 13.29
C ASN A 4 -15.09 25.12 12.17
N LEU A 5 -15.71 25.71 11.15
CA LEU A 5 -16.21 24.97 9.99
C LEU A 5 -15.04 24.42 9.18
N LEU A 6 -13.99 25.23 8.94
CA LEU A 6 -12.79 24.79 8.25
C LEU A 6 -12.15 23.60 8.96
N ASN A 7 -11.96 23.69 10.27
CA ASN A 7 -11.38 22.62 11.08
C ASN A 7 -12.24 21.35 11.06
N LYS A 8 -13.56 21.49 11.06
CA LYS A 8 -14.50 20.38 10.96
C LYS A 8 -14.34 19.64 9.64
N TYR A 9 -14.28 20.36 8.52
CA TYR A 9 -14.10 19.75 7.19
C TYR A 9 -12.71 19.15 7.03
N LYS A 10 -11.67 19.78 7.59
CA LYS A 10 -10.32 19.20 7.62
C LYS A 10 -10.31 17.85 8.37
N ALA A 11 -10.97 17.79 9.51
CA ALA A 11 -11.06 16.54 10.28
C ALA A 11 -11.76 15.43 9.49
N LYS A 12 -12.84 15.77 8.80
CA LYS A 12 -13.57 14.82 7.94
C LYS A 12 -12.69 14.32 6.79
N LYS A 13 -12.01 15.22 6.08
CA LYS A 13 -11.12 14.84 4.97
C LYS A 13 -9.94 14.02 5.45
N THR A 14 -9.34 14.37 6.58
CA THR A 14 -8.26 13.60 7.19
C THR A 14 -8.72 12.17 7.48
N ALA A 15 -9.91 11.99 8.04
CA ALA A 15 -10.47 10.65 8.28
C ALA A 15 -10.65 9.88 6.98
N LEU A 16 -11.16 10.53 5.92
CA LEU A 16 -11.33 9.89 4.60
C LEU A 16 -10.00 9.49 3.98
N VAL A 17 -8.96 10.33 4.11
CA VAL A 17 -7.61 9.99 3.64
C VAL A 17 -7.09 8.75 4.35
N LYS A 18 -7.22 8.68 5.68
CA LYS A 18 -6.76 7.54 6.47
C LYS A 18 -7.52 6.27 6.13
N ASP A 19 -8.82 6.36 5.89
CA ASP A 19 -9.64 5.23 5.47
C ASP A 19 -9.22 4.73 4.08
N TYR A 20 -8.94 5.65 3.16
CA TYR A 20 -8.46 5.31 1.82
C TYR A 20 -7.09 4.64 1.87
N ASP A 21 -6.19 5.16 2.70
CA ASP A 21 -4.83 4.64 2.89
C ASP A 21 -4.83 3.18 3.34
N THR A 22 -5.80 2.77 4.15
CA THR A 22 -5.93 1.39 4.61
C THR A 22 -6.86 0.53 3.76
N SER A 23 -7.44 1.11 2.70
CA SER A 23 -8.38 0.40 1.83
C SER A 23 -7.67 -0.50 0.82
N GLN A 24 -8.45 -1.41 0.22
CA GLN A 24 -7.98 -2.27 -0.87
C GLN A 24 -7.61 -1.47 -2.12
N ALA A 25 -8.12 -0.26 -2.29
CA ALA A 25 -7.75 0.61 -3.41
C ALA A 25 -6.25 0.93 -3.39
N VAL A 26 -5.65 1.04 -2.21
CA VAL A 26 -4.22 1.33 -2.01
C VAL A 26 -3.46 0.04 -1.67
N ASN A 27 -3.97 -0.76 -0.74
CA ASN A 27 -3.31 -1.96 -0.22
C ASN A 27 -3.72 -3.17 -1.04
N SER A 28 -3.16 -3.30 -2.23
CA SER A 28 -3.41 -4.44 -3.10
C SER A 28 -2.36 -4.54 -4.21
N PHE A 29 -2.20 -5.76 -4.69
CA PHE A 29 -1.53 -6.09 -5.94
C PHE A 29 -2.32 -7.21 -6.60
N THR A 30 -2.00 -7.54 -7.83
CA THR A 30 -2.58 -8.71 -8.47
C THR A 30 -1.50 -9.78 -8.70
N LEU A 31 -1.88 -11.01 -8.48
CA LEU A 31 -1.08 -12.19 -8.82
C LEU A 31 -1.93 -13.07 -9.74
N ASN A 32 -1.49 -13.21 -10.99
CA ASN A 32 -2.25 -13.90 -12.04
C ASN A 32 -3.70 -13.37 -12.14
N GLY A 33 -3.86 -12.04 -12.04
CA GLY A 33 -5.15 -11.36 -12.13
C GLY A 33 -5.99 -11.36 -10.86
N LYS A 34 -5.53 -12.01 -9.78
CA LYS A 34 -6.26 -12.07 -8.50
C LYS A 34 -5.71 -11.07 -7.51
N LEU A 35 -6.60 -10.35 -6.83
CA LEU A 35 -6.23 -9.38 -5.79
C LEU A 35 -5.66 -10.07 -4.56
N ALA A 36 -4.56 -9.52 -4.06
CA ALA A 36 -3.92 -9.95 -2.82
C ALA A 36 -3.24 -8.77 -2.15
N TRP A 37 -2.88 -8.93 -0.90
CA TRP A 37 -2.05 -7.97 -0.17
C TRP A 37 -1.21 -8.70 0.87
N LEU A 38 -0.01 -8.19 1.08
CA LEU A 38 0.90 -8.60 2.14
C LEU A 38 1.24 -7.35 2.94
N ASP A 39 0.86 -7.31 4.22
CA ASP A 39 1.19 -6.19 5.08
C ASP A 39 2.69 -6.12 5.36
N LYS A 40 3.14 -5.02 5.97
CA LYS A 40 4.58 -4.79 6.19
C LYS A 40 5.21 -5.89 7.02
N ALA A 41 4.57 -6.31 8.11
CA ALA A 41 5.11 -7.35 8.98
C ALA A 41 5.27 -8.68 8.23
N THR A 42 4.29 -9.04 7.42
CA THR A 42 4.33 -10.23 6.58
C THR A 42 5.44 -10.14 5.53
N ARG A 43 5.56 -8.97 4.86
CA ARG A 43 6.64 -8.77 3.86
C ARG A 43 8.03 -8.91 4.49
N VAL A 44 8.24 -8.30 5.66
CA VAL A 44 9.52 -8.38 6.38
C VAL A 44 9.82 -9.83 6.79
N GLY A 45 8.84 -10.52 7.35
CA GLY A 45 8.96 -11.92 7.74
C GLY A 45 9.27 -12.84 6.57
N LEU A 46 8.63 -12.61 5.41
CA LEU A 46 8.89 -13.39 4.20
C LEU A 46 10.32 -13.18 3.68
N VAL A 47 10.82 -11.95 3.63
CA VAL A 47 12.21 -11.70 3.22
C VAL A 47 13.17 -12.51 4.08
N ASN A 48 12.98 -12.49 5.39
CA ASN A 48 13.82 -13.25 6.32
C ASN A 48 13.72 -14.76 6.08
N SER A 49 12.51 -15.29 5.96
CA SER A 49 12.27 -16.71 5.70
C SER A 49 12.88 -17.16 4.37
N LEU A 50 12.74 -16.37 3.32
CA LEU A 50 13.28 -16.68 2.00
C LEU A 50 14.80 -16.70 2.00
N GLN A 51 15.44 -15.80 2.73
CA GLN A 51 16.91 -15.79 2.88
C GLN A 51 17.39 -17.04 3.62
N ILE A 52 16.64 -17.49 4.62
CA ILE A 52 16.95 -18.73 5.34
C ILE A 52 16.79 -19.94 4.41
N GLU A 53 15.68 -20.01 3.65
CA GLU A 53 15.48 -21.09 2.68
C GLU A 53 16.59 -21.13 1.63
N LYS A 54 17.00 -19.96 1.13
CA LYS A 54 18.11 -19.85 0.18
C LYS A 54 19.42 -20.36 0.77
N SER A 55 19.69 -20.01 2.03
CA SER A 55 20.88 -20.51 2.76
C SER A 55 20.85 -22.02 2.97
N ALA A 56 19.65 -22.61 3.00
CA ALA A 56 19.45 -24.06 3.06
C ALA A 56 19.52 -24.74 1.69
N ASN A 57 19.98 -24.01 0.65
CA ASN A 57 20.11 -24.47 -0.74
C ASN A 57 18.78 -24.84 -1.41
N ARG A 58 17.69 -24.17 -1.01
CA ARG A 58 16.40 -24.29 -1.69
C ARG A 58 16.32 -23.31 -2.84
N ASP A 59 15.75 -23.72 -3.96
CA ASP A 59 15.54 -22.86 -5.13
C ASP A 59 14.14 -22.27 -5.17
N THR A 60 13.17 -22.98 -4.58
CA THR A 60 11.75 -22.61 -4.57
C THR A 60 11.20 -22.48 -3.17
N THR A 61 10.15 -21.70 -3.07
CA THR A 61 9.37 -21.54 -1.84
C THR A 61 7.89 -21.79 -2.13
N THR A 62 7.15 -22.13 -1.11
CA THR A 62 5.70 -22.25 -1.18
C THR A 62 5.09 -21.01 -0.56
N LEU A 63 4.30 -20.28 -1.35
CA LEU A 63 3.59 -19.08 -0.93
C LEU A 63 2.08 -19.35 -0.95
N TRP A 64 1.41 -19.04 0.16
CA TRP A 64 -0.03 -19.15 0.26
C TRP A 64 -0.65 -17.76 0.24
N LEU A 65 -1.54 -17.51 -0.73
CA LEU A 65 -2.29 -16.26 -0.86
C LEU A 65 -3.77 -16.59 -1.09
N ASN A 66 -4.63 -16.06 -0.23
CA ASN A 66 -6.08 -16.24 -0.33
C ASN A 66 -6.51 -17.71 -0.47
N GLY A 67 -5.82 -18.61 0.25
CA GLY A 67 -6.10 -20.04 0.22
C GLY A 67 -5.55 -20.78 -0.99
N GLU A 68 -4.85 -20.10 -1.89
CA GLU A 68 -4.19 -20.72 -3.04
C GLU A 68 -2.71 -20.92 -2.77
N GLN A 69 -2.18 -22.05 -3.21
CA GLN A 69 -0.79 -22.41 -3.10
C GLN A 69 -0.02 -22.03 -4.37
N TYR A 70 1.11 -21.35 -4.20
CA TYR A 70 2.03 -21.03 -5.29
C TYR A 70 3.41 -21.58 -4.94
N ILE A 71 4.01 -22.32 -5.86
CA ILE A 71 5.40 -22.78 -5.74
C ILE A 71 6.22 -21.95 -6.71
N LEU A 72 7.06 -21.08 -6.18
CA LEU A 72 7.76 -20.07 -6.95
C LEU A 72 9.24 -20.08 -6.65
N ASN A 73 10.05 -19.62 -7.61
CA ASN A 73 11.46 -19.40 -7.41
C ASN A 73 11.70 -18.36 -6.31
N ILE A 74 12.63 -18.64 -5.39
CA ILE A 74 12.91 -17.76 -4.24
C ILE A 74 13.34 -16.36 -4.71
N ASP A 75 14.24 -16.27 -5.69
CA ASP A 75 14.72 -14.97 -6.17
C ASP A 75 13.59 -14.16 -6.82
N LEU A 76 12.66 -14.81 -7.51
CA LEU A 76 11.47 -14.17 -8.06
C LEU A 76 10.62 -13.56 -6.95
N VAL A 77 10.34 -14.31 -5.88
CA VAL A 77 9.53 -13.80 -4.76
C VAL A 77 10.24 -12.64 -4.06
N LEU A 78 11.55 -12.73 -3.87
CA LEU A 78 12.33 -11.62 -3.31
C LEU A 78 12.21 -10.35 -4.17
N GLN A 79 12.24 -10.47 -5.49
CA GLN A 79 12.02 -9.32 -6.39
C GLN A 79 10.60 -8.78 -6.29
N MET A 80 9.60 -9.64 -6.20
CA MET A 80 8.21 -9.21 -5.98
C MET A 80 8.09 -8.40 -4.69
N LEU A 81 8.74 -8.84 -3.61
CA LEU A 81 8.73 -8.14 -2.33
C LEU A 81 9.40 -6.76 -2.41
N VAL A 82 10.47 -6.63 -3.21
CA VAL A 82 11.09 -5.32 -3.49
C VAL A 82 10.08 -4.39 -4.16
N VAL A 83 9.39 -4.85 -5.19
CA VAL A 83 8.37 -4.06 -5.90
C VAL A 83 7.26 -3.62 -4.94
N LEU A 84 6.77 -4.54 -4.10
CA LEU A 84 5.73 -4.24 -3.12
C LEU A 84 6.18 -3.21 -2.09
N GLU A 85 7.41 -3.31 -1.60
CA GLU A 85 7.95 -2.35 -0.63
C GLU A 85 8.09 -0.96 -1.24
N LEU A 86 8.58 -0.85 -2.46
CA LEU A 86 8.69 0.42 -3.17
C LEU A 86 7.30 1.03 -3.44
N TYR A 87 6.34 0.20 -3.84
CA TYR A 87 4.96 0.63 -4.01
C TYR A 87 4.36 1.15 -2.70
N ALA A 88 4.49 0.38 -1.62
CA ALA A 88 3.96 0.76 -0.32
C ALA A 88 4.58 2.07 0.19
N LYS A 89 5.88 2.26 0.00
CA LYS A 89 6.59 3.49 0.37
C LYS A 89 6.06 4.68 -0.41
N GLU A 90 5.84 4.52 -1.70
CA GLU A 90 5.31 5.58 -2.55
C GLU A 90 3.88 5.94 -2.15
N CYS A 91 3.02 4.94 -1.89
CA CYS A 91 1.67 5.17 -1.36
C CYS A 91 1.69 5.93 -0.04
N TYR A 92 2.59 5.56 0.87
CA TYR A 92 2.78 6.27 2.13
C TYR A 92 3.10 7.74 1.90
N ASN A 93 4.03 8.04 0.99
CA ASN A 93 4.40 9.42 0.68
C ASN A 93 3.23 10.21 0.11
N VAL A 94 2.42 9.61 -0.76
CA VAL A 94 1.22 10.26 -1.32
C VAL A 94 0.21 10.56 -0.22
N THR A 95 -0.05 9.59 0.66
CA THR A 95 -0.96 9.80 1.81
C THR A 95 -0.48 10.94 2.70
N GLU A 96 0.80 10.95 3.07
CA GLU A 96 1.37 12.02 3.90
C GLU A 96 1.28 13.39 3.20
N GLN A 97 1.47 13.45 1.88
CA GLN A 97 1.32 14.68 1.12
C GLN A 97 -0.14 15.17 1.15
N HIS A 98 -1.11 14.26 1.01
CA HIS A 98 -2.53 14.63 1.13
C HIS A 98 -2.87 15.18 2.51
N LEU A 99 -2.39 14.53 3.57
CA LEU A 99 -2.61 14.98 4.93
C LEU A 99 -1.99 16.38 5.15
N ASN A 100 -0.79 16.59 4.65
CA ASN A 100 -0.11 17.89 4.74
C ASN A 100 -0.86 18.98 3.95
N ASN A 101 -1.32 18.68 2.74
CA ASN A 101 -2.07 19.63 1.91
C ASN A 101 -3.37 20.06 2.60
N ILE A 102 -4.08 19.11 3.19
CA ILE A 102 -5.33 19.40 3.92
C ILE A 102 -5.04 20.25 5.16
N ALA A 103 -4.01 19.87 5.92
CA ALA A 103 -3.64 20.59 7.14
C ALA A 103 -3.29 22.06 6.87
N ASN A 104 -2.65 22.35 5.74
CA ASN A 104 -2.18 23.68 5.38
C ASN A 104 -3.16 24.49 4.53
N GLU A 105 -4.27 23.90 4.10
CA GLU A 105 -5.26 24.60 3.30
C GLU A 105 -6.05 25.61 4.16
N THR A 106 -6.26 26.80 3.62
CA THR A 106 -6.99 27.86 4.31
C THR A 106 -8.37 28.14 3.72
N ASP A 107 -8.67 27.63 2.54
CA ASP A 107 -9.93 27.82 1.85
C ASP A 107 -10.85 26.63 2.09
N LEU A 108 -12.04 26.90 2.66
CA LEU A 108 -13.04 25.87 2.96
C LEU A 108 -13.46 25.08 1.73
N ASN A 109 -13.67 25.75 0.59
CA ASN A 109 -14.10 25.09 -0.64
C ASN A 109 -13.03 24.16 -1.19
N ARG A 110 -11.76 24.52 -1.05
CA ARG A 110 -10.64 23.65 -1.46
C ARG A 110 -10.53 22.43 -0.60
N VAL A 111 -10.76 22.55 0.71
CA VAL A 111 -10.82 21.38 1.61
C VAL A 111 -11.99 20.49 1.23
N TYR A 112 -13.17 21.08 1.05
CA TYR A 112 -14.38 20.32 0.71
C TYR A 112 -14.23 19.55 -0.61
N ASN A 113 -13.60 20.15 -1.62
CA ASN A 113 -13.43 19.58 -2.95
C ASN A 113 -12.11 18.84 -3.14
N TYR A 114 -11.33 18.68 -2.08
CA TYR A 114 -10.02 18.03 -2.17
C TYR A 114 -10.14 16.58 -2.60
N ASN A 115 -9.44 16.19 -3.66
CA ASN A 115 -9.43 14.83 -4.16
C ASN A 115 -8.25 14.06 -3.57
N TYR A 116 -8.51 13.30 -2.52
CA TYR A 116 -7.51 12.50 -1.80
C TYR A 116 -7.21 11.17 -2.48
N THR A 117 -7.92 10.80 -3.53
CA THR A 117 -7.69 9.54 -4.25
C THR A 117 -6.64 9.67 -5.35
N LYS A 118 -6.18 10.88 -5.62
CA LYS A 118 -5.28 11.19 -6.73
C LYS A 118 -3.82 11.03 -6.34
N GLY A 119 -3.01 10.60 -7.30
CA GLY A 119 -1.55 10.61 -7.17
C GLY A 119 -0.95 9.29 -6.72
N TYR A 120 -1.76 8.31 -6.33
CA TYR A 120 -1.24 7.00 -5.94
C TYR A 120 -0.67 6.27 -7.15
N PRO A 121 0.42 5.51 -6.96
CA PRO A 121 1.01 4.74 -8.05
C PRO A 121 0.07 3.63 -8.52
N GLU A 122 0.34 3.16 -9.74
CA GLU A 122 -0.39 2.02 -10.28
C GLU A 122 -0.14 0.77 -9.44
N ARG A 123 -1.21 0.00 -9.21
CA ARG A 123 -1.16 -1.27 -8.48
C ARG A 123 -0.17 -2.23 -9.16
N PRO A 124 0.75 -2.86 -8.42
CA PRO A 124 1.63 -3.88 -8.99
C PRO A 124 0.83 -5.07 -9.52
N ALA A 125 1.26 -5.62 -10.63
CA ALA A 125 0.66 -6.80 -11.24
C ALA A 125 1.76 -7.82 -11.54
N PHE A 126 1.62 -9.02 -10.98
CA PHE A 126 2.56 -10.10 -11.19
C PHE A 126 1.87 -11.25 -11.94
N ASN A 127 2.57 -11.77 -12.92
CA ASN A 127 2.13 -12.96 -13.68
C ASN A 127 3.21 -14.02 -13.56
N VAL A 128 2.87 -15.12 -12.95
CA VAL A 128 3.81 -16.21 -12.65
C VAL A 128 3.31 -17.57 -13.13
#